data_3faafa82d9b7e1fdd36ac6dd9f3ddbfe
#
_entry.id   3faafa82d9b7e1fdd36ac6dd9f3ddbfe
#
_cell.length_a   1.000
_cell.length_b   1.000
_cell.length_c   1.000
_cell.angle_alpha   90.00
_cell.angle_beta   90.00
_cell.angle_gamma   90.00
#
_symmetry.space_group_name_H-M   'P 1'
#
loop_
_entity.id
_entity.type
_entity.pdbx_description
1 polymer ?
#
loop_
_entity_poly.entity_id
_entity_poly.type
_entity_poly.pdbx_seq_one_letter_code
_entity_poly.pdbx_strand_id
1 'polypeptide(L)'
;MDYMLETKNLTKQFGKQIAVNQLNLKVERRSIYGLLGPNGSGKSTTLKMITGMLRKTSGHILIDGHDWSRKDLENIGALIESPPLYENLTARENLKVRTLMLGLPDSRIDEVLKIVDLTNTGKKRAGQFSMGMKQRLGIAIALLNSPQLLILDEPTNGLDPIGIQELRNLIRSFPTQGITVIISSHILSEIQMTADHIGIIANGVLGYQDRIHQDEDLEKLFTDVVMRYRGGE
;
A
#
# COMPACT_ATOMS: atom_id res chain seq x y z
N MET A 1 21.94 -6.29 1.27
CA MET A 1 20.65 -5.76 1.70
C MET A 1 19.59 -6.81 1.39
N ASP A 2 18.65 -7.01 2.29
CA ASP A 2 17.58 -8.03 2.16
C ASP A 2 16.28 -7.33 1.75
N TYR A 3 15.94 -7.42 0.46
CA TYR A 3 14.75 -6.74 -0.08
C TYR A 3 13.56 -7.70 -0.10
N MET A 4 12.40 -7.21 0.38
CA MET A 4 11.12 -7.90 0.26
C MET A 4 10.55 -7.80 -1.15
N LEU A 5 10.73 -6.63 -1.79
CA LEU A 5 10.28 -6.36 -3.16
C LEU A 5 11.37 -5.62 -3.93
N GLU A 6 11.60 -6.07 -5.16
CA GLU A 6 12.37 -5.32 -6.15
C GLU A 6 11.60 -5.26 -7.47
N THR A 7 11.78 -4.17 -8.22
CA THR A 7 11.38 -4.14 -9.62
C THR A 7 12.59 -3.83 -10.50
N LYS A 8 12.66 -4.42 -11.69
CA LYS A 8 13.73 -4.20 -12.66
C LYS A 8 13.14 -3.76 -13.99
N ASN A 9 13.35 -2.49 -14.35
CA ASN A 9 12.84 -1.86 -15.56
C ASN A 9 11.33 -2.09 -15.75
N LEU A 10 10.56 -2.07 -14.66
CA LEU A 10 9.13 -2.32 -14.67
C LEU A 10 8.43 -1.26 -15.49
N THR A 11 7.70 -1.69 -16.53
CA THR A 11 7.05 -0.78 -17.46
C THR A 11 5.58 -1.17 -17.67
N LYS A 12 4.72 -0.14 -17.69
CA LYS A 12 3.32 -0.26 -18.09
C LYS A 12 2.96 0.77 -19.14
N GLN A 13 2.49 0.28 -20.27
CA GLN A 13 1.99 1.09 -21.37
C GLN A 13 0.50 0.76 -21.63
N PHE A 14 -0.30 1.78 -21.84
CA PHE A 14 -1.68 1.71 -22.25
C PHE A 14 -1.82 2.37 -23.64
N GLY A 15 -1.96 1.57 -24.67
CA GLY A 15 -1.92 2.07 -26.04
C GLY A 15 -0.61 2.82 -26.33
N LYS A 16 -0.69 4.12 -26.54
CA LYS A 16 0.48 5.00 -26.77
C LYS A 16 1.04 5.62 -25.48
N GLN A 17 0.28 5.61 -24.38
CA GLN A 17 0.67 6.25 -23.12
C GLN A 17 1.50 5.30 -22.25
N ILE A 18 2.66 5.73 -21.83
CA ILE A 18 3.50 5.04 -20.84
C ILE A 18 3.13 5.58 -19.46
N ALA A 19 2.47 4.75 -18.65
CA ALA A 19 2.05 5.12 -17.28
C ALA A 19 3.12 4.83 -16.24
N VAL A 20 3.99 3.83 -16.47
CA VAL A 20 5.16 3.50 -15.66
C VAL A 20 6.29 3.17 -16.62
N ASN A 21 7.44 3.81 -16.47
CA ASN A 21 8.57 3.72 -17.37
C ASN A 21 9.83 3.26 -16.67
N GLN A 22 10.26 2.04 -16.93
CA GLN A 22 11.51 1.41 -16.44
C GLN A 22 11.75 1.61 -14.94
N LEU A 23 10.71 1.44 -14.12
CA LEU A 23 10.75 1.68 -12.69
C LEU A 23 11.59 0.60 -11.97
N ASN A 24 12.59 1.05 -11.17
CA ASN A 24 13.51 0.20 -10.41
C ASN A 24 13.34 0.46 -8.90
N LEU A 25 12.31 -0.14 -8.31
CA LEU A 25 11.96 -0.01 -6.91
C LEU A 25 12.70 -1.04 -6.07
N LYS A 26 13.10 -0.67 -4.84
CA LYS A 26 13.68 -1.57 -3.85
C LYS A 26 13.07 -1.30 -2.48
N VAL A 27 12.45 -2.32 -1.90
CA VAL A 27 11.77 -2.22 -0.61
C VAL A 27 12.43 -3.18 0.38
N GLU A 28 13.02 -2.62 1.44
CA GLU A 28 13.67 -3.40 2.49
C GLU A 28 12.62 -4.16 3.33
N ARG A 29 13.03 -5.34 3.85
CA ARG A 29 12.16 -6.13 4.73
C ARG A 29 11.89 -5.41 6.04
N ARG A 30 10.70 -5.65 6.59
CA ARG A 30 10.27 -5.15 7.90
C ARG A 30 10.46 -3.64 8.04
N SER A 31 10.20 -2.92 6.96
CA SER A 31 10.23 -1.46 6.90
C SER A 31 8.94 -0.93 6.30
N ILE A 32 8.74 0.38 6.42
CA ILE A 32 7.66 1.10 5.75
C ILE A 32 8.27 1.90 4.60
N TYR A 33 7.86 1.57 3.39
CA TYR A 33 8.25 2.28 2.17
C TYR A 33 7.15 3.22 1.72
N GLY A 34 7.44 4.52 1.65
CA GLY A 34 6.55 5.55 1.14
C GLY A 34 6.74 5.79 -0.35
N LEU A 35 5.74 5.51 -1.17
CA LEU A 35 5.72 5.84 -2.60
C LEU A 35 5.01 7.17 -2.80
N LEU A 36 5.78 8.25 -2.90
CA LEU A 36 5.29 9.63 -3.04
C LEU A 36 5.23 10.07 -4.50
N GLY A 37 4.24 10.85 -4.85
CA GLY A 37 4.15 11.48 -6.18
C GLY A 37 2.81 12.15 -6.43
N PRO A 38 2.71 13.08 -7.37
CA PRO A 38 1.44 13.73 -7.72
C PRO A 38 0.40 12.72 -8.26
N ASN A 39 -0.86 13.16 -8.34
CA ASN A 39 -1.90 12.34 -8.97
C ASN A 39 -1.55 12.08 -10.44
N GLY A 40 -1.78 10.83 -10.88
CA GLY A 40 -1.42 10.41 -12.24
C GLY A 40 0.07 10.09 -12.46
N SER A 41 0.93 10.17 -11.44
CA SER A 41 2.36 9.88 -11.58
C SER A 41 2.72 8.41 -11.81
N GLY A 42 1.76 7.46 -11.66
CA GLY A 42 1.99 6.03 -11.84
C GLY A 42 2.01 5.20 -10.56
N LYS A 43 1.77 5.78 -9.36
CA LYS A 43 1.76 5.08 -8.05
C LYS A 43 0.80 3.88 -8.05
N SER A 44 -0.51 4.13 -8.19
CA SER A 44 -1.52 3.07 -8.18
C SER A 44 -1.32 2.06 -9.30
N THR A 45 -0.84 2.49 -10.48
CA THR A 45 -0.51 1.60 -11.59
C THR A 45 0.62 0.64 -11.20
N THR A 46 1.65 1.15 -10.52
CA THR A 46 2.77 0.35 -10.00
C THR A 46 2.27 -0.67 -8.96
N LEU A 47 1.49 -0.21 -7.98
CA LEU A 47 0.94 -1.08 -6.93
C LEU A 47 0.00 -2.16 -7.51
N LYS A 48 -0.83 -1.83 -8.50
CA LYS A 48 -1.70 -2.80 -9.20
C LYS A 48 -0.89 -3.87 -9.97
N MET A 49 0.29 -3.52 -10.50
CA MET A 49 1.16 -4.51 -11.13
C MET A 49 1.78 -5.46 -10.10
N ILE A 50 2.24 -4.95 -8.96
CA ILE A 50 2.82 -5.74 -7.87
C ILE A 50 1.79 -6.72 -7.29
N THR A 51 0.54 -6.27 -7.12
CA THR A 51 -0.57 -7.09 -6.61
C THR A 51 -1.21 -8.01 -7.66
N GLY A 52 -0.69 -8.04 -8.88
CA GLY A 52 -1.22 -8.87 -9.96
C GLY A 52 -2.59 -8.45 -10.51
N MET A 53 -3.14 -7.32 -10.03
CA MET A 53 -4.39 -6.75 -10.55
C MET A 53 -4.23 -6.18 -11.94
N LEU A 54 -3.00 -5.83 -12.33
CA LEU A 54 -2.65 -5.30 -13.63
C LEU A 54 -1.44 -6.01 -14.20
N ARG A 55 -1.53 -6.48 -15.45
CA ARG A 55 -0.40 -7.09 -16.15
C ARG A 55 0.62 -6.03 -16.58
N LYS A 56 1.89 -6.21 -16.24
CA LYS A 56 3.00 -5.39 -16.73
C LYS A 56 3.17 -5.52 -18.25
N THR A 57 3.72 -4.52 -18.90
CA THR A 57 4.09 -4.56 -20.32
C THR A 57 5.47 -5.22 -20.49
N SER A 58 6.44 -4.82 -19.66
CA SER A 58 7.80 -5.38 -19.65
C SER A 58 8.46 -5.21 -18.28
N GLY A 59 9.69 -5.69 -18.14
CA GLY A 59 10.46 -5.66 -16.88
C GLY A 59 10.13 -6.82 -15.95
N HIS A 60 10.67 -6.79 -14.72
CA HIS A 60 10.52 -7.83 -13.73
C HIS A 60 10.03 -7.26 -12.40
N ILE A 61 9.29 -8.09 -11.67
CA ILE A 61 8.93 -7.88 -10.26
C ILE A 61 9.50 -9.09 -9.53
N LEU A 62 10.30 -8.84 -8.51
CA LEU A 62 10.84 -9.88 -7.65
C LEU A 62 10.24 -9.72 -6.24
N ILE A 63 9.77 -10.84 -5.69
CA ILE A 63 9.31 -10.95 -4.31
C ILE A 63 10.25 -11.92 -3.62
N ASP A 64 10.81 -11.53 -2.48
CA ASP A 64 11.75 -12.41 -1.75
C ASP A 64 12.89 -12.96 -2.63
N GLY A 65 13.41 -12.12 -3.55
CA GLY A 65 14.51 -12.47 -4.46
C GLY A 65 14.16 -13.35 -5.66
N HIS A 66 12.93 -13.82 -5.82
CA HIS A 66 12.48 -14.61 -6.96
C HIS A 66 11.45 -13.88 -7.83
N ASP A 67 11.36 -14.22 -9.11
CA ASP A 67 10.38 -13.65 -10.03
C ASP A 67 8.95 -13.87 -9.51
N TRP A 68 8.16 -12.80 -9.52
CA TRP A 68 6.77 -12.78 -9.08
C TRP A 68 5.92 -13.87 -9.76
N SER A 69 5.16 -14.56 -8.96
CA SER A 69 4.20 -15.57 -9.36
C SER A 69 2.85 -15.38 -8.65
N ARG A 70 1.80 -16.06 -9.10
CA ARG A 70 0.50 -16.01 -8.40
C ARG A 70 0.53 -16.56 -6.98
N LYS A 71 1.51 -17.42 -6.64
CA LYS A 71 1.68 -17.96 -5.29
C LYS A 71 2.06 -16.88 -4.28
N ASP A 72 2.76 -15.84 -4.73
CA ASP A 72 3.17 -14.73 -3.86
C ASP A 72 1.98 -13.95 -3.30
N LEU A 73 0.82 -14.01 -3.99
CA LEU A 73 -0.42 -13.39 -3.50
C LEU A 73 -0.92 -14.00 -2.17
N GLU A 74 -0.49 -15.17 -1.80
CA GLU A 74 -0.77 -15.77 -0.49
C GLU A 74 -0.08 -15.00 0.64
N ASN A 75 1.05 -14.33 0.34
CA ASN A 75 1.87 -13.56 1.28
C ASN A 75 1.75 -12.04 1.09
N ILE A 76 0.88 -11.58 0.18
CA ILE A 76 0.64 -10.16 -0.10
C ILE A 76 -0.76 -9.78 0.34
N GLY A 77 -0.88 -8.84 1.27
CA GLY A 77 -2.12 -8.14 1.59
C GLY A 77 -2.18 -6.81 0.85
N ALA A 78 -3.34 -6.44 0.33
CA ALA A 78 -3.45 -5.20 -0.40
C ALA A 78 -4.79 -4.48 -0.16
N LEU A 79 -4.72 -3.17 -0.04
CA LEU A 79 -5.84 -2.25 -0.09
C LEU A 79 -5.53 -1.21 -1.16
N ILE A 80 -6.16 -1.39 -2.34
CA ILE A 80 -5.94 -0.54 -3.51
C ILE A 80 -7.23 0.25 -3.77
N GLU A 81 -7.10 1.57 -3.84
CA GLU A 81 -8.21 2.52 -4.00
C GLU A 81 -9.18 2.48 -2.80
N SER A 82 -10.37 1.93 -2.95
CA SER A 82 -11.39 1.86 -1.90
C SER A 82 -11.52 0.46 -1.30
N PRO A 83 -11.83 0.35 0.01
CA PRO A 83 -12.06 -0.94 0.64
C PRO A 83 -13.20 -1.71 -0.03
N PRO A 84 -12.99 -2.98 -0.45
CA PRO A 84 -13.99 -3.80 -1.12
C PRO A 84 -14.98 -4.41 -0.11
N LEU A 85 -15.90 -3.59 0.42
CA LEU A 85 -16.81 -3.94 1.49
C LEU A 85 -18.22 -4.25 0.98
N TYR A 86 -18.84 -5.23 1.61
CA TYR A 86 -20.29 -5.43 1.53
C TYR A 86 -20.97 -4.51 2.54
N GLU A 87 -21.56 -3.42 2.08
CA GLU A 87 -22.11 -2.37 2.95
C GLU A 87 -23.29 -2.83 3.81
N ASN A 88 -24.01 -3.84 3.39
CA ASN A 88 -25.13 -4.46 4.11
C ASN A 88 -24.69 -5.48 5.17
N LEU A 89 -23.40 -5.81 5.27
CA LEU A 89 -22.83 -6.73 6.24
C LEU A 89 -22.11 -6.00 7.36
N THR A 90 -21.99 -6.62 8.53
CA THR A 90 -21.16 -6.18 9.66
C THR A 90 -19.67 -6.35 9.33
N ALA A 91 -18.77 -5.83 10.20
CA ALA A 91 -17.32 -6.05 10.05
C ALA A 91 -17.00 -7.56 10.07
N ARG A 92 -17.54 -8.28 11.05
CA ARG A 92 -17.34 -9.73 11.18
C ARG A 92 -17.83 -10.51 9.96
N GLU A 93 -19.01 -10.20 9.46
CA GLU A 93 -19.57 -10.85 8.27
C GLU A 93 -18.77 -10.57 7.00
N ASN A 94 -18.26 -9.34 6.81
CA ASN A 94 -17.35 -8.99 5.71
C ASN A 94 -16.08 -9.86 5.75
N LEU A 95 -15.48 -10.02 6.93
CA LEU A 95 -14.30 -10.88 7.13
C LEU A 95 -14.67 -12.36 6.94
N LYS A 96 -15.84 -12.80 7.41
CA LYS A 96 -16.31 -14.19 7.26
C LYS A 96 -16.43 -14.59 5.79
N VAL A 97 -16.96 -13.72 4.91
CA VAL A 97 -17.00 -13.99 3.47
C VAL A 97 -15.59 -14.31 2.96
N ARG A 98 -14.57 -13.54 3.37
CA ARG A 98 -13.20 -13.75 2.94
C ARG A 98 -12.57 -15.01 3.55
N THR A 99 -12.76 -15.26 4.85
CA THR A 99 -12.21 -16.46 5.47
C THR A 99 -12.78 -17.75 4.87
N LEU A 100 -14.07 -17.78 4.50
CA LEU A 100 -14.67 -18.90 3.79
C LEU A 100 -14.05 -19.14 2.42
N MET A 101 -13.78 -18.07 1.65
CA MET A 101 -13.13 -18.18 0.34
C MET A 101 -11.68 -18.67 0.43
N LEU A 102 -11.00 -18.33 1.51
CA LEU A 102 -9.58 -18.62 1.72
C LEU A 102 -9.34 -19.88 2.56
N GLY A 103 -10.40 -20.53 3.06
CA GLY A 103 -10.28 -21.70 3.93
C GLY A 103 -9.68 -21.40 5.31
N LEU A 104 -9.79 -20.15 5.79
CA LEU A 104 -9.20 -19.72 7.06
C LEU A 104 -10.16 -19.97 8.24
N PRO A 105 -9.63 -20.23 9.46
CA PRO A 105 -10.44 -20.41 10.65
C PRO A 105 -11.06 -19.09 11.12
N ASP A 106 -12.21 -19.18 11.82
CA ASP A 106 -12.92 -18.02 12.36
C ASP A 106 -12.13 -17.24 13.42
N SER A 107 -11.21 -17.89 14.13
CA SER A 107 -10.29 -17.22 15.07
C SER A 107 -9.51 -16.10 14.42
N ARG A 108 -9.20 -16.24 13.11
CA ARG A 108 -8.48 -15.21 12.38
C ARG A 108 -9.28 -13.91 12.23
N ILE A 109 -10.63 -14.00 12.23
CA ILE A 109 -11.50 -12.82 12.22
C ILE A 109 -11.31 -12.01 13.51
N ASP A 110 -11.30 -12.68 14.66
CA ASP A 110 -11.15 -12.00 15.96
C ASP A 110 -9.77 -11.35 16.09
N GLU A 111 -8.73 -12.02 15.60
CA GLU A 111 -7.37 -11.48 15.59
C GLU A 111 -7.27 -10.19 14.77
N VAL A 112 -7.73 -10.21 13.51
CA VAL A 112 -7.61 -9.01 12.66
C VAL A 112 -8.52 -7.87 13.12
N LEU A 113 -9.72 -8.16 13.65
CA LEU A 113 -10.59 -7.15 14.26
C LEU A 113 -9.91 -6.45 15.44
N LYS A 114 -9.17 -7.21 16.26
CA LYS A 114 -8.40 -6.66 17.37
C LYS A 114 -7.24 -5.79 16.88
N ILE A 115 -6.51 -6.23 15.86
CA ILE A 115 -5.38 -5.47 15.28
C ILE A 115 -5.85 -4.10 14.79
N VAL A 116 -7.00 -4.03 14.11
CA VAL A 116 -7.51 -2.77 13.53
C VAL A 116 -8.48 -2.01 14.45
N ASP A 117 -8.66 -2.44 15.70
CA ASP A 117 -9.55 -1.82 16.68
C ASP A 117 -11.02 -1.70 16.21
N LEU A 118 -11.57 -2.79 15.69
CA LEU A 118 -12.97 -2.90 15.26
C LEU A 118 -13.77 -3.99 16.03
N THR A 119 -13.28 -4.44 17.19
CA THR A 119 -13.94 -5.48 18.01
C THR A 119 -15.31 -5.05 18.52
N ASN A 120 -15.48 -3.76 18.83
CA ASN A 120 -16.67 -3.21 19.48
C ASN A 120 -17.73 -2.67 18.49
N THR A 121 -17.70 -3.09 17.23
CA THR A 121 -18.64 -2.61 16.22
C THR A 121 -20.00 -3.33 16.25
N GLY A 122 -20.08 -4.48 16.93
CA GLY A 122 -21.32 -5.22 17.15
C GLY A 122 -22.10 -5.55 15.88
N LYS A 123 -23.38 -5.18 15.86
CA LYS A 123 -24.29 -5.36 14.72
C LYS A 123 -24.29 -4.20 13.70
N LYS A 124 -23.42 -3.20 13.88
CA LYS A 124 -23.33 -2.06 12.96
C LYS A 124 -22.84 -2.52 11.57
N ARG A 125 -23.56 -2.16 10.54
CA ARG A 125 -23.23 -2.54 9.15
C ARG A 125 -22.13 -1.64 8.60
N ALA A 126 -21.30 -2.16 7.69
CA ALA A 126 -20.17 -1.43 7.10
C ALA A 126 -20.60 -0.16 6.34
N GLY A 127 -21.80 -0.13 5.77
CA GLY A 127 -22.36 1.09 5.16
C GLY A 127 -22.55 2.26 6.13
N GLN A 128 -22.66 1.96 7.43
CA GLN A 128 -22.81 2.97 8.51
C GLN A 128 -21.47 3.38 9.14
N PHE A 129 -20.35 2.78 8.69
CA PHE A 129 -19.03 3.09 9.20
C PHE A 129 -18.55 4.46 8.73
N SER A 130 -17.77 5.15 9.60
CA SER A 130 -16.99 6.30 9.16
C SER A 130 -15.95 5.87 8.11
N MET A 131 -15.40 6.82 7.37
CA MET A 131 -14.34 6.51 6.40
C MET A 131 -13.17 5.79 7.08
N GLY A 132 -12.73 6.23 8.26
CA GLY A 132 -11.67 5.58 9.02
C GLY A 132 -12.01 4.14 9.42
N MET A 133 -13.24 3.85 9.84
CA MET A 133 -13.67 2.48 10.12
C MET A 133 -13.70 1.61 8.84
N LYS A 134 -14.12 2.17 7.70
CA LYS A 134 -14.08 1.46 6.41
C LYS A 134 -12.64 1.14 6.01
N GLN A 135 -11.70 2.09 6.14
CA GLN A 135 -10.27 1.88 5.87
C GLN A 135 -9.68 0.79 6.78
N ARG A 136 -9.93 0.87 8.09
CA ARG A 136 -9.50 -0.15 9.05
C ARG A 136 -10.05 -1.55 8.70
N LEU A 137 -11.32 -1.66 8.29
CA LEU A 137 -11.89 -2.93 7.85
C LEU A 137 -11.24 -3.42 6.55
N GLY A 138 -10.92 -2.55 5.61
CA GLY A 138 -10.16 -2.88 4.41
C GLY A 138 -8.77 -3.43 4.73
N ILE A 139 -8.08 -2.82 5.69
CA ILE A 139 -6.78 -3.31 6.19
C ILE A 139 -6.95 -4.67 6.89
N ALA A 140 -8.01 -4.86 7.69
CA ALA A 140 -8.31 -6.15 8.32
C ALA A 140 -8.47 -7.26 7.27
N ILE A 141 -9.16 -6.98 6.16
CA ILE A 141 -9.29 -7.92 5.03
C ILE A 141 -7.92 -8.24 4.43
N ALA A 142 -7.06 -7.23 4.23
CA ALA A 142 -5.71 -7.42 3.70
C ALA A 142 -4.79 -8.22 4.64
N LEU A 143 -5.06 -8.19 5.95
CA LEU A 143 -4.28 -8.91 6.97
C LEU A 143 -4.72 -10.37 7.18
N LEU A 144 -5.84 -10.83 6.61
CA LEU A 144 -6.39 -12.17 6.89
C LEU A 144 -5.41 -13.30 6.60
N ASN A 145 -4.63 -13.22 5.52
CA ASN A 145 -3.62 -14.23 5.13
C ASN A 145 -2.31 -14.13 5.90
N SER A 146 -2.20 -13.31 6.95
CA SER A 146 -0.92 -13.05 7.64
C SER A 146 0.20 -12.64 6.66
N PRO A 147 0.01 -11.58 5.87
CA PRO A 147 0.92 -11.24 4.79
C PRO A 147 2.29 -10.82 5.30
N GLN A 148 3.34 -11.10 4.51
CA GLN A 148 4.68 -10.57 4.73
C GLN A 148 4.88 -9.20 4.07
N LEU A 149 4.07 -8.89 3.06
CA LEU A 149 4.04 -7.60 2.37
C LEU A 149 2.62 -7.05 2.37
N LEU A 150 2.44 -5.87 2.95
CA LEU A 150 1.17 -5.14 2.97
C LEU A 150 1.28 -3.90 2.07
N ILE A 151 0.35 -3.74 1.13
CA ILE A 151 0.32 -2.64 0.18
C ILE A 151 -0.94 -1.80 0.41
N LEU A 152 -0.77 -0.52 0.69
CA LEU A 152 -1.84 0.42 1.00
C LEU A 152 -1.77 1.62 0.04
N ASP A 153 -2.75 1.73 -0.85
CA ASP A 153 -2.82 2.82 -1.83
C ASP A 153 -3.65 3.98 -1.26
N GLU A 154 -2.99 5.13 -0.98
CA GLU A 154 -3.58 6.35 -0.43
C GLU A 154 -4.47 6.08 0.82
N PRO A 155 -3.99 5.36 1.86
CA PRO A 155 -4.84 4.85 2.93
C PRO A 155 -5.45 5.93 3.83
N THR A 156 -4.91 7.15 3.81
CA THR A 156 -5.35 8.29 4.62
C THR A 156 -6.37 9.18 3.93
N ASN A 157 -6.65 8.94 2.66
CA ASN A 157 -7.58 9.77 1.87
C ASN A 157 -8.98 9.82 2.49
N GLY A 158 -9.48 11.04 2.71
CA GLY A 158 -10.82 11.29 3.25
C GLY A 158 -10.96 11.07 4.76
N LEU A 159 -9.85 10.87 5.47
CA LEU A 159 -9.85 10.81 6.92
C LEU A 159 -9.70 12.21 7.54
N ASP A 160 -10.28 12.39 8.71
CA ASP A 160 -10.01 13.53 9.55
C ASP A 160 -8.61 13.44 10.21
N PRO A 161 -8.09 14.53 10.81
CA PRO A 161 -6.74 14.51 11.40
C PRO A 161 -6.54 13.45 12.48
N ILE A 162 -7.57 13.13 13.26
CA ILE A 162 -7.51 12.10 14.31
C ILE A 162 -7.41 10.72 13.67
N GLY A 163 -8.26 10.43 12.67
CA GLY A 163 -8.25 9.18 11.92
C GLY A 163 -6.92 8.95 11.19
N ILE A 164 -6.30 10.01 10.63
CA ILE A 164 -4.98 9.94 10.02
C ILE A 164 -3.93 9.52 11.06
N GLN A 165 -3.93 10.15 12.24
CA GLN A 165 -2.96 9.82 13.28
C GLN A 165 -3.12 8.39 13.80
N GLU A 166 -4.35 7.95 14.03
CA GLU A 166 -4.65 6.59 14.48
C GLU A 166 -4.23 5.55 13.44
N LEU A 167 -4.53 5.79 12.15
CA LEU A 167 -4.14 4.91 11.07
C LEU A 167 -2.62 4.85 10.90
N ARG A 168 -1.93 5.98 11.04
CA ARG A 168 -0.46 6.06 11.04
C ARG A 168 0.14 5.19 12.15
N ASN A 169 -0.38 5.30 13.38
CA ASN A 169 0.08 4.50 14.51
C ASN A 169 -0.11 3.00 14.24
N LEU A 170 -1.22 2.62 13.64
CA LEU A 170 -1.49 1.24 13.23
C LEU A 170 -0.46 0.78 12.18
N ILE A 171 -0.23 1.56 11.12
CA ILE A 171 0.74 1.22 10.06
C ILE A 171 2.15 1.08 10.63
N ARG A 172 2.57 1.99 11.52
CA ARG A 172 3.89 1.94 12.18
C ARG A 172 4.10 0.74 13.09
N SER A 173 3.04 0.05 13.49
CA SER A 173 3.16 -1.17 14.30
C SER A 173 3.47 -2.43 13.48
N PHE A 174 3.25 -2.43 12.17
CA PHE A 174 3.37 -3.63 11.34
C PHE A 174 4.81 -4.15 11.16
N PRO A 175 5.84 -3.30 10.98
CA PRO A 175 7.22 -3.79 10.88
C PRO A 175 7.68 -4.59 12.11
N THR A 176 7.27 -4.21 13.32
CA THR A 176 7.58 -4.95 14.56
C THR A 176 6.89 -6.31 14.63
N GLN A 177 5.85 -6.51 13.82
CA GLN A 177 5.14 -7.79 13.64
C GLN A 177 5.71 -8.60 12.47
N GLY A 178 6.80 -8.14 11.84
CA GLY A 178 7.46 -8.82 10.72
C GLY A 178 6.88 -8.49 9.34
N ILE A 179 5.94 -7.55 9.24
CA ILE A 179 5.27 -7.17 7.98
C ILE A 179 6.04 -6.01 7.34
N THR A 180 6.38 -6.15 6.07
CA THR A 180 6.88 -5.03 5.24
C THR A 180 5.68 -4.27 4.68
N VAL A 181 5.73 -2.93 4.71
CA VAL A 181 4.60 -2.11 4.27
C VAL A 181 5.02 -1.20 3.13
N ILE A 182 4.20 -1.11 2.09
CA ILE A 182 4.27 -0.06 1.08
C ILE A 182 3.02 0.80 1.22
N ILE A 183 3.23 2.11 1.41
CA ILE A 183 2.15 3.09 1.37
C ILE A 183 2.36 4.05 0.22
N SER A 184 1.31 4.38 -0.52
CA SER A 184 1.34 5.51 -1.45
C SER A 184 0.70 6.73 -0.84
N SER A 185 1.20 7.92 -1.19
CA SER A 185 0.56 9.20 -0.90
C SER A 185 0.98 10.25 -1.91
N HIS A 186 0.17 11.29 -2.06
CA HIS A 186 0.53 12.52 -2.75
C HIS A 186 0.89 13.64 -1.74
N ILE A 187 0.83 13.35 -0.44
CA ILE A 187 1.08 14.27 0.66
C ILE A 187 2.41 13.92 1.32
N LEU A 188 3.41 14.78 1.15
CA LEU A 188 4.76 14.56 1.66
C LEU A 188 4.81 14.37 3.18
N SER A 189 4.11 15.22 3.94
CA SER A 189 4.12 15.16 5.41
C SER A 189 3.59 13.83 5.96
N GLU A 190 2.67 13.18 5.27
CA GLU A 190 2.19 11.85 5.66
C GLU A 190 3.29 10.79 5.53
N ILE A 191 4.05 10.83 4.43
CA ILE A 191 5.17 9.91 4.20
C ILE A 191 6.27 10.16 5.21
N GLN A 192 6.68 11.42 5.44
CA GLN A 192 7.71 11.79 6.42
C GLN A 192 7.41 11.26 7.82
N MET A 193 6.13 11.33 8.23
CA MET A 193 5.73 10.90 9.57
C MET A 193 5.53 9.39 9.70
N THR A 194 5.48 8.65 8.60
CA THR A 194 5.08 7.23 8.61
C THR A 194 6.17 6.30 8.14
N ALA A 195 6.89 6.66 7.08
CA ALA A 195 7.79 5.78 6.36
C ALA A 195 9.24 5.84 6.87
N ASP A 196 9.99 4.75 6.65
CA ASP A 196 11.43 4.65 6.88
C ASP A 196 12.21 5.00 5.61
N HIS A 197 11.63 4.66 4.44
CA HIS A 197 12.21 4.89 3.11
C HIS A 197 11.19 5.59 2.24
N ILE A 198 11.68 6.38 1.29
CA ILE A 198 10.86 7.12 0.34
C ILE A 198 11.27 6.82 -1.10
N GLY A 199 10.31 6.66 -1.99
CA GLY A 199 10.49 6.73 -3.43
C GLY A 199 9.60 7.81 -4.02
N ILE A 200 10.18 8.71 -4.82
CA ILE A 200 9.44 9.78 -5.48
C ILE A 200 9.24 9.42 -6.95
N ILE A 201 7.98 9.26 -7.33
CA ILE A 201 7.59 8.93 -8.70
C ILE A 201 6.93 10.15 -9.36
N ALA A 202 7.42 10.51 -10.55
CA ALA A 202 6.87 11.58 -11.35
C ALA A 202 6.83 11.13 -12.82
N ASN A 203 5.70 11.34 -13.48
CA ASN A 203 5.46 10.97 -14.89
C ASN A 203 5.90 9.52 -15.23
N GLY A 204 5.58 8.58 -14.35
CA GLY A 204 5.90 7.17 -14.51
C GLY A 204 7.35 6.78 -14.20
N VAL A 205 8.21 7.70 -13.82
CA VAL A 205 9.64 7.48 -13.53
C VAL A 205 9.91 7.62 -12.04
N LEU A 206 10.67 6.69 -11.46
CA LEU A 206 11.21 6.81 -10.10
C LEU A 206 12.42 7.76 -10.15
N GLY A 207 12.21 9.01 -9.75
CA GLY A 207 13.24 10.05 -9.81
C GLY A 207 14.15 10.11 -8.61
N TYR A 208 13.73 9.52 -7.49
CA TYR A 208 14.50 9.43 -6.25
C TYR A 208 14.05 8.22 -5.43
N GLN A 209 14.98 7.61 -4.72
CA GLN A 209 14.71 6.57 -3.72
C GLN A 209 15.84 6.50 -2.72
N ASP A 210 15.52 6.68 -1.43
CA ASP A 210 16.48 6.53 -0.33
C ASP A 210 15.76 6.34 1.02
N ARG A 211 16.55 6.16 2.09
CA ARG A 211 16.09 6.22 3.47
C ARG A 211 15.73 7.68 3.81
N ILE A 212 14.70 7.87 4.64
CA ILE A 212 14.37 9.22 5.11
C ILE A 212 15.37 9.65 6.18
N HIS A 213 16.07 10.76 5.93
CA HIS A 213 17.00 11.39 6.87
C HIS A 213 16.35 12.61 7.52
N GLN A 214 16.59 12.82 8.83
CA GLN A 214 15.95 13.91 9.58
C GLN A 214 16.40 15.32 9.12
N ASP A 215 17.61 15.42 8.56
CA ASP A 215 18.21 16.68 8.13
C ASP A 215 17.96 17.00 6.65
N GLU A 216 17.20 16.17 5.94
CA GLU A 216 16.94 16.31 4.50
C GLU A 216 15.71 17.20 4.27
N ASP A 217 15.86 18.21 3.40
CA ASP A 217 14.75 19.02 2.89
C ASP A 217 13.96 18.24 1.82
N LEU A 218 13.10 17.33 2.31
CA LEU A 218 12.29 16.49 1.45
C LEU A 218 11.28 17.28 0.61
N GLU A 219 10.88 18.49 1.04
CA GLU A 219 9.96 19.32 0.27
C GLU A 219 10.64 19.88 -0.97
N LYS A 220 11.87 20.37 -0.82
CA LYS A 220 12.69 20.79 -1.93
C LYS A 220 13.00 19.63 -2.87
N LEU A 221 13.43 18.49 -2.31
CA LEU A 221 13.73 17.28 -3.08
C LEU A 221 12.52 16.81 -3.90
N PHE A 222 11.34 16.74 -3.28
CA PHE A 222 10.10 16.39 -3.96
C PHE A 222 9.80 17.34 -5.12
N THR A 223 9.93 18.65 -4.87
CA THR A 223 9.70 19.68 -5.89
C THR A 223 10.68 19.53 -7.05
N ASP A 224 11.97 19.36 -6.76
CA ASP A 224 13.02 19.22 -7.78
C ASP A 224 12.80 17.97 -8.66
N VAL A 225 12.44 16.84 -8.05
CA VAL A 225 12.12 15.60 -8.78
C VAL A 225 10.88 15.79 -9.65
N VAL A 226 9.80 16.33 -9.10
CA VAL A 226 8.55 16.54 -9.87
C VAL A 226 8.77 17.50 -11.03
N MET A 227 9.52 18.60 -10.83
CA MET A 227 9.82 19.57 -11.89
C MET A 227 10.70 18.98 -12.99
N ARG A 228 11.70 18.17 -12.64
CA ARG A 228 12.58 17.49 -13.62
C ARG A 228 11.80 16.61 -14.60
N TYR A 229 10.74 15.93 -14.15
CA TYR A 229 9.96 15.01 -14.97
C TYR A 229 8.63 15.59 -15.47
N ARG A 230 8.27 16.83 -15.09
CA ARG A 230 7.11 17.55 -15.65
C ARG A 230 7.32 18.05 -17.08
N GLY A 231 8.57 18.28 -17.49
CA GLY A 231 8.94 18.93 -18.75
C GLY A 231 9.12 18.00 -19.96
N GLY A 232 8.54 16.80 -19.95
CA GLY A 232 8.56 15.86 -21.06
C GLY A 232 7.26 15.94 -21.89
N GLU A 233 7.00 17.09 -22.53
CA GLU A 233 6.13 17.19 -23.71
C GLU A 233 6.99 17.24 -24.99
#